data_357f57f279f0c38d87fd6e7739b8542f
#
_entry.id   357f57f279f0c38d87fd6e7739b8542f
#
_cell.length_a   1.000
_cell.length_b   1.000
_cell.length_c   1.000
_cell.angle_alpha   90.00
_cell.angle_beta   90.00
_cell.angle_gamma   90.00
#
_symmetry.space_group_name_H-M   'P 1'
#
loop_
_entity.id
_entity.type
_entity.pdbx_description
1 polymer ?
#
loop_
_entity_poly.entity_id
_entity_poly.type
_entity_poly.pdbx_seq_one_letter_code
_entity_poly.pdbx_strand_id
1 'polypeptide(L)'
;MKGNGNMSEARKGMLLVISGASGTGKGTVIKELMAHDDSLVFSVSATTRSPRPGEENGREYYFISEEEFARLVENDEFIEYAPVFAHHYGTLRSEVSRRLAQGQNVVLDIDVQGAEQVIAREKDCVSIFILPPSMSELHRRLEGRGTESPEQIAMRQKIAVREIALKNHYRYNVINDDVAACAARIAGIIEAERYNTARYTVEIPE
;
A
#
# COMPACT_ATOMS: atom_id res chain seq x y z
N MET A 1 -31.32 33.29 17.47
CA MET A 1 -29.91 32.99 17.27
C MET A 1 -29.75 31.49 17.29
N LYS A 2 -29.53 30.86 16.12
CA LYS A 2 -29.28 29.42 16.05
C LYS A 2 -27.77 29.25 16.15
N GLY A 3 -27.31 28.75 17.31
CA GLY A 3 -25.90 28.33 17.45
C GLY A 3 -25.64 27.14 16.53
N ASN A 4 -24.81 27.35 15.51
CA ASN A 4 -24.17 26.25 14.80
C ASN A 4 -23.17 25.60 15.77
N GLY A 5 -23.61 24.57 16.47
CA GLY A 5 -22.71 23.66 17.16
C GLY A 5 -21.81 23.00 16.12
N ASN A 6 -20.58 23.49 16.00
CA ASN A 6 -19.56 22.86 15.17
C ASN A 6 -19.24 21.52 15.81
N MET A 7 -19.73 20.42 15.27
CA MET A 7 -19.27 19.09 15.62
C MET A 7 -17.78 19.02 15.30
N SER A 8 -16.95 18.93 16.31
CA SER A 8 -15.52 18.72 16.14
C SER A 8 -15.27 17.26 15.74
N GLU A 9 -15.13 17.01 14.45
CA GLU A 9 -14.72 15.70 13.94
C GLU A 9 -13.19 15.64 13.90
N ALA A 10 -12.60 14.97 14.87
CA ALA A 10 -11.18 14.65 14.81
C ALA A 10 -10.99 13.31 14.06
N ARG A 11 -10.51 13.37 12.83
CA ARG A 11 -10.20 12.16 12.03
C ARG A 11 -8.69 11.95 12.00
N LYS A 12 -8.25 10.78 12.43
CA LYS A 12 -6.87 10.32 12.19
C LYS A 12 -6.77 9.79 10.78
N GLY A 13 -5.64 10.04 10.11
CA GLY A 13 -5.33 9.40 8.83
C GLY A 13 -5.25 7.88 8.97
N MET A 14 -5.44 7.14 7.88
CA MET A 14 -5.38 5.69 7.82
C MET A 14 -4.11 5.22 7.12
N LEU A 15 -3.49 4.16 7.65
CA LEU A 15 -2.45 3.41 6.96
C LEU A 15 -3.11 2.30 6.13
N LEU A 16 -3.03 2.43 4.81
CA LEU A 16 -3.56 1.49 3.84
C LEU A 16 -2.42 0.64 3.28
N VAL A 17 -2.47 -0.67 3.49
CA VAL A 17 -1.52 -1.63 2.90
C VAL A 17 -2.23 -2.33 1.75
N ILE A 18 -1.86 -2.00 0.52
CA ILE A 18 -2.43 -2.63 -0.66
C ILE A 18 -1.36 -3.54 -1.27
N SER A 19 -1.64 -4.83 -1.25
CA SER A 19 -0.76 -5.86 -1.81
C SER A 19 -1.54 -6.79 -2.74
N GLY A 20 -0.85 -7.74 -3.32
CA GLY A 20 -1.44 -8.71 -4.24
C GLY A 20 -0.35 -9.40 -5.04
N ALA A 21 -0.68 -10.57 -5.56
CA ALA A 21 0.27 -11.36 -6.33
C ALA A 21 0.71 -10.65 -7.62
N SER A 22 1.91 -11.01 -8.07
CA SER A 22 2.42 -10.51 -9.35
C SER A 22 1.44 -10.79 -10.49
N GLY A 23 1.12 -9.77 -11.30
CA GLY A 23 0.17 -9.90 -12.42
C GLY A 23 -1.29 -9.60 -12.08
N THR A 24 -1.64 -9.32 -10.83
CA THR A 24 -3.02 -8.99 -10.43
C THR A 24 -3.50 -7.60 -10.89
N GLY A 25 -2.60 -6.73 -11.36
CA GLY A 25 -2.94 -5.36 -11.78
C GLY A 25 -2.97 -4.35 -10.65
N LYS A 26 -2.35 -4.64 -9.50
CA LYS A 26 -2.31 -3.79 -8.30
C LYS A 26 -2.02 -2.32 -8.60
N GLY A 27 -0.91 -2.01 -9.26
CA GLY A 27 -0.51 -0.62 -9.54
C GLY A 27 -1.53 0.14 -10.40
N THR A 28 -2.21 -0.54 -11.34
CA THR A 28 -3.27 0.07 -12.16
C THR A 28 -4.50 0.40 -11.31
N VAL A 29 -4.90 -0.51 -10.41
CA VAL A 29 -6.02 -0.28 -9.49
C VAL A 29 -5.73 0.84 -8.50
N ILE A 30 -4.50 0.88 -7.94
CA ILE A 30 -4.11 1.97 -7.02
C ILE A 30 -4.10 3.32 -7.74
N LYS A 31 -3.59 3.38 -8.97
CA LYS A 31 -3.61 4.60 -9.78
C LYS A 31 -5.04 5.08 -10.03
N GLU A 32 -5.95 4.17 -10.38
CA GLU A 32 -7.38 4.48 -10.57
C GLU A 32 -8.02 4.98 -9.27
N LEU A 33 -7.76 4.29 -8.15
CA LEU A 33 -8.26 4.68 -6.84
C LEU A 33 -7.81 6.11 -6.45
N MET A 34 -6.52 6.41 -6.61
CA MET A 34 -5.95 7.72 -6.27
C MET A 34 -6.40 8.84 -7.19
N ALA A 35 -6.82 8.54 -8.41
CA ALA A 35 -7.39 9.54 -9.33
C ALA A 35 -8.77 10.06 -8.87
N HIS A 36 -9.43 9.36 -7.93
CA HIS A 36 -10.77 9.67 -7.46
C HIS A 36 -10.85 10.03 -5.95
N ASP A 37 -9.72 10.02 -5.23
CA ASP A 37 -9.67 10.40 -3.81
C ASP A 37 -8.36 11.13 -3.48
N ASP A 38 -8.43 12.46 -3.45
CA ASP A 38 -7.32 13.36 -3.14
C ASP A 38 -6.79 13.23 -1.70
N SER A 39 -7.53 12.55 -0.81
CA SER A 39 -7.08 12.29 0.56
C SER A 39 -6.03 11.18 0.64
N LEU A 40 -5.87 10.39 -0.43
CA LEU A 40 -4.90 9.31 -0.51
C LEU A 40 -3.54 9.85 -0.96
N VAL A 41 -2.50 9.48 -0.25
CA VAL A 41 -1.13 9.85 -0.58
C VAL A 41 -0.22 8.63 -0.54
N PHE A 42 0.74 8.54 -1.45
CA PHE A 42 1.79 7.54 -1.33
C PHE A 42 2.76 7.89 -0.21
N SER A 43 3.25 6.88 0.51
CA SER A 43 4.47 7.05 1.30
C SER A 43 5.67 7.17 0.38
N VAL A 44 6.55 8.13 0.65
CA VAL A 44 7.85 8.20 0.00
C VAL A 44 8.79 7.21 0.68
N SER A 45 9.16 6.14 -0.02
CA SER A 45 10.07 5.11 0.50
C SER A 45 11.53 5.56 0.41
N ALA A 46 12.37 5.03 1.29
CA ALA A 46 13.83 5.15 1.17
C ALA A 46 14.38 4.03 0.27
N THR A 47 15.47 4.32 -0.44
CA THR A 47 16.19 3.32 -1.25
C THR A 47 17.68 3.60 -1.29
N THR A 48 18.49 2.54 -1.40
CA THR A 48 19.94 2.61 -1.62
C THR A 48 20.33 2.70 -3.10
N ARG A 49 19.32 2.64 -4.00
CA ARG A 49 19.52 2.84 -5.44
C ARG A 49 19.81 4.32 -5.74
N SER A 50 20.76 4.55 -6.64
CA SER A 50 20.97 5.90 -7.17
C SER A 50 19.73 6.43 -7.92
N PRO A 51 19.46 7.75 -7.87
CA PRO A 51 18.36 8.36 -8.61
C PRO A 51 18.54 8.18 -10.11
N ARG A 52 17.45 7.98 -10.83
CA ARG A 52 17.40 8.00 -12.30
C ARG A 52 17.23 9.44 -12.80
N PRO A 53 17.53 9.72 -14.09
CA PRO A 53 17.24 11.04 -14.67
C PRO A 53 15.77 11.44 -14.44
N GLY A 54 15.58 12.63 -13.85
CA GLY A 54 14.26 13.19 -13.54
C GLY A 54 13.67 12.79 -12.19
N GLU A 55 14.30 11.89 -11.44
CA GLU A 55 13.91 11.60 -10.06
C GLU A 55 14.55 12.60 -9.08
N GLU A 56 13.80 13.02 -8.07
CA GLU A 56 14.22 13.99 -7.05
C GLU A 56 14.13 13.37 -5.65
N ASN A 57 15.13 13.68 -4.82
CA ASN A 57 15.15 13.21 -3.44
C ASN A 57 13.97 13.78 -2.64
N GLY A 58 13.22 12.89 -1.97
CA GLY A 58 12.03 13.23 -1.19
C GLY A 58 10.74 13.33 -2.01
N ARG A 59 10.80 13.14 -3.34
CA ARG A 59 9.63 13.06 -4.22
C ARG A 59 9.32 11.64 -4.66
N GLU A 60 10.22 11.00 -5.41
CA GLU A 60 10.07 9.59 -5.81
C GLU A 60 10.55 8.66 -4.69
N TYR A 61 11.72 8.94 -4.14
CA TYR A 61 12.35 8.21 -3.04
C TYR A 61 13.19 9.16 -2.18
N TYR A 62 13.45 8.74 -0.95
CA TYR A 62 14.60 9.21 -0.18
C TYR A 62 15.81 8.36 -0.60
N PHE A 63 16.71 8.93 -1.41
CA PHE A 63 17.92 8.25 -1.87
C PHE A 63 18.99 8.36 -0.80
N ILE A 64 19.36 7.25 -0.17
CA ILE A 64 20.29 7.18 0.96
C ILE A 64 21.40 6.17 0.69
N SER A 65 22.49 6.25 1.44
CA SER A 65 23.58 5.28 1.33
C SER A 65 23.22 3.93 1.99
N GLU A 66 24.01 2.88 1.67
CA GLU A 66 23.87 1.56 2.32
C GLU A 66 24.13 1.67 3.84
N GLU A 67 25.13 2.48 4.25
CA GLU A 67 25.44 2.70 5.67
C GLU A 67 24.30 3.39 6.40
N GLU A 68 23.70 4.40 5.77
CA GLU A 68 22.54 5.10 6.35
C GLU A 68 21.33 4.16 6.42
N PHE A 69 21.09 3.34 5.39
CA PHE A 69 20.02 2.36 5.40
C PHE A 69 20.21 1.35 6.55
N ALA A 70 21.43 0.81 6.71
CA ALA A 70 21.74 -0.12 7.79
C ALA A 70 21.53 0.52 9.16
N ARG A 71 21.95 1.77 9.36
CA ARG A 71 21.72 2.52 10.59
C ARG A 71 20.22 2.68 10.90
N LEU A 72 19.38 2.96 9.90
CA LEU A 72 17.94 3.09 10.07
C LEU A 72 17.28 1.74 10.42
N VAL A 73 17.79 0.62 9.87
CA VAL A 73 17.35 -0.74 10.25
C VAL A 73 17.68 -1.02 11.71
N GLU A 74 18.92 -0.76 12.14
CA GLU A 74 19.36 -0.99 13.52
C GLU A 74 18.55 -0.19 14.55
N ASN A 75 18.10 1.01 14.18
CA ASN A 75 17.28 1.88 15.04
C ASN A 75 15.77 1.63 14.93
N ASP A 76 15.31 0.58 14.21
CA ASP A 76 13.89 0.27 13.96
C ASP A 76 13.10 1.44 13.35
N GLU A 77 13.75 2.22 12.48
CA GLU A 77 13.16 3.40 11.83
C GLU A 77 12.27 3.05 10.62
N PHE A 78 12.30 1.80 10.16
CA PHE A 78 11.43 1.32 9.09
C PHE A 78 10.19 0.59 9.63
N ILE A 79 9.04 0.82 9.00
CA ILE A 79 7.82 0.00 9.21
C ILE A 79 8.01 -1.36 8.53
N GLU A 80 8.54 -1.34 7.31
CA GLU A 80 8.94 -2.50 6.52
C GLU A 80 10.19 -2.16 5.69
N TYR A 81 10.96 -3.17 5.36
CA TYR A 81 12.04 -3.06 4.40
C TYR A 81 12.35 -4.40 3.75
N ALA A 82 12.87 -4.36 2.52
CA ALA A 82 13.23 -5.55 1.77
C ALA A 82 14.38 -5.28 0.80
N PRO A 83 15.24 -6.28 0.53
CA PRO A 83 16.14 -6.24 -0.59
C PRO A 83 15.36 -6.45 -1.90
N VAL A 84 15.64 -5.63 -2.90
CA VAL A 84 15.11 -5.76 -4.26
C VAL A 84 16.27 -5.72 -5.24
N PHE A 85 16.63 -6.87 -5.78
CA PHE A 85 17.84 -7.08 -6.58
C PHE A 85 19.12 -6.70 -5.79
N ALA A 86 19.86 -5.69 -6.27
CA ALA A 86 21.10 -5.22 -5.66
C ALA A 86 20.91 -4.05 -4.68
N HIS A 87 19.69 -3.66 -4.37
CA HIS A 87 19.39 -2.48 -3.56
C HIS A 87 18.37 -2.80 -2.48
N HIS A 88 18.32 -1.92 -1.49
CA HIS A 88 17.33 -1.98 -0.43
C HIS A 88 16.25 -0.91 -0.62
N TYR A 89 15.04 -1.25 -0.18
CA TYR A 89 13.88 -0.35 -0.15
C TYR A 89 13.20 -0.49 1.21
N GLY A 90 12.66 0.60 1.71
CA GLY A 90 11.94 0.56 2.98
C GLY A 90 11.04 1.78 3.19
N THR A 91 9.99 1.58 3.96
CA THR A 91 9.04 2.63 4.32
C THR A 91 9.41 3.21 5.68
N LEU A 92 9.77 4.50 5.71
CA LEU A 92 10.15 5.19 6.94
C LEU A 92 8.96 5.40 7.87
N ARG A 93 9.10 4.98 9.12
CA ARG A 93 8.10 5.17 10.18
C ARG A 93 7.77 6.64 10.41
N SER A 94 8.77 7.50 10.42
CA SER A 94 8.63 8.95 10.60
C SER A 94 7.79 9.59 9.48
N GLU A 95 7.99 9.19 8.23
CA GLU A 95 7.23 9.70 7.07
C GLU A 95 5.75 9.34 7.18
N VAL A 96 5.45 8.06 7.47
CA VAL A 96 4.08 7.58 7.64
C VAL A 96 3.41 8.29 8.82
N SER A 97 4.06 8.32 9.99
CA SER A 97 3.51 8.95 11.21
C SER A 97 3.19 10.43 10.99
N ARG A 98 4.08 11.16 10.32
CA ARG A 98 3.88 12.57 9.98
C ARG A 98 2.63 12.78 9.13
N ARG A 99 2.43 11.98 8.10
CA ARG A 99 1.27 12.07 7.20
C ARG A 99 -0.03 11.69 7.90
N LEU A 100 -0.03 10.61 8.68
CA LEU A 100 -1.19 10.19 9.48
C LEU A 100 -1.61 11.26 10.48
N ALA A 101 -0.64 11.94 11.13
CA ALA A 101 -0.91 13.05 12.05
C ALA A 101 -1.52 14.28 11.34
N GLN A 102 -1.28 14.44 10.05
CA GLN A 102 -1.90 15.47 9.21
C GLN A 102 -3.30 15.06 8.70
N GLY A 103 -3.83 13.90 9.11
CA GLY A 103 -5.13 13.38 8.67
C GLY A 103 -5.11 12.78 7.25
N GLN A 104 -3.92 12.58 6.65
CA GLN A 104 -3.79 11.98 5.33
C GLN A 104 -3.92 10.45 5.41
N ASN A 105 -4.54 9.86 4.40
CA ASN A 105 -4.60 8.40 4.24
C ASN A 105 -3.39 7.94 3.43
N VAL A 106 -2.50 7.19 4.09
CA VAL A 106 -1.21 6.79 3.50
C VAL A 106 -1.33 5.43 2.84
N VAL A 107 -1.04 5.36 1.53
CA VAL A 107 -1.06 4.12 0.75
C VAL A 107 0.36 3.56 0.66
N LEU A 108 0.52 2.31 1.07
CA LEU A 108 1.70 1.50 0.82
C LEU A 108 1.39 0.53 -0.32
N ASP A 109 2.03 0.76 -1.48
CA ASP A 109 2.03 -0.16 -2.63
C ASP A 109 3.25 -1.09 -2.50
N ILE A 110 3.11 -2.15 -1.73
CA ILE A 110 4.21 -3.05 -1.38
C ILE A 110 3.91 -4.50 -1.78
N ASP A 111 4.95 -5.32 -1.84
CA ASP A 111 4.81 -6.75 -2.07
C ASP A 111 4.28 -7.48 -0.82
N VAL A 112 4.08 -8.79 -0.95
CA VAL A 112 3.53 -9.59 0.14
C VAL A 112 4.47 -9.65 1.35
N GLN A 113 5.79 -9.66 1.14
CA GLN A 113 6.77 -9.74 2.23
C GLN A 113 6.78 -8.45 3.06
N GLY A 114 6.77 -7.29 2.39
CA GLY A 114 6.65 -5.99 3.05
C GLY A 114 5.31 -5.86 3.79
N ALA A 115 4.21 -6.29 3.15
CA ALA A 115 2.88 -6.25 3.75
C ALA A 115 2.79 -7.08 5.04
N GLU A 116 3.36 -8.29 5.08
CA GLU A 116 3.42 -9.12 6.29
C GLU A 116 4.13 -8.40 7.44
N GLN A 117 5.24 -7.69 7.16
CA GLN A 117 5.95 -6.90 8.17
C GLN A 117 5.06 -5.77 8.72
N VAL A 118 4.37 -5.03 7.83
CA VAL A 118 3.48 -3.94 8.26
C VAL A 118 2.30 -4.48 9.06
N ILE A 119 1.63 -5.53 8.60
CA ILE A 119 0.48 -6.15 9.29
C ILE A 119 0.88 -6.67 10.69
N ALA A 120 2.11 -7.18 10.83
CA ALA A 120 2.62 -7.65 12.11
C ALA A 120 2.87 -6.50 13.10
N ARG A 121 3.36 -5.35 12.62
CA ARG A 121 3.79 -4.21 13.45
C ARG A 121 2.69 -3.17 13.67
N GLU A 122 1.88 -2.88 12.66
CA GLU A 122 0.84 -1.83 12.65
C GLU A 122 -0.55 -2.46 12.69
N LYS A 123 -1.00 -2.85 13.88
CA LYS A 123 -2.27 -3.59 14.08
C LYS A 123 -3.51 -2.84 13.62
N ASP A 124 -3.42 -1.52 13.49
CA ASP A 124 -4.52 -0.66 13.04
C ASP A 124 -4.47 -0.39 11.52
N CYS A 125 -3.52 -0.97 10.77
CA CYS A 125 -3.49 -0.81 9.32
C CYS A 125 -4.70 -1.47 8.65
N VAL A 126 -5.18 -0.85 7.57
CA VAL A 126 -6.22 -1.41 6.69
C VAL A 126 -5.52 -2.17 5.58
N SER A 127 -5.43 -3.49 5.72
CA SER A 127 -4.72 -4.34 4.77
C SER A 127 -5.67 -4.97 3.75
N ILE A 128 -5.36 -4.77 2.46
CA ILE A 128 -6.17 -5.17 1.31
C ILE A 128 -5.31 -6.03 0.38
N PHE A 129 -5.78 -7.22 0.05
CA PHE A 129 -5.15 -8.10 -0.93
C PHE A 129 -5.93 -8.09 -2.24
N ILE A 130 -5.28 -7.71 -3.34
CA ILE A 130 -5.89 -7.74 -4.66
C ILE A 130 -5.68 -9.12 -5.30
N LEU A 131 -6.79 -9.76 -5.67
CA LEU A 131 -6.84 -11.07 -6.29
C LEU A 131 -7.14 -10.98 -7.79
N PRO A 132 -6.62 -11.90 -8.62
CA PRO A 132 -7.10 -12.05 -9.97
C PRO A 132 -8.48 -12.73 -9.96
N PRO A 133 -9.31 -12.59 -11.00
CA PRO A 133 -10.61 -13.27 -11.07
C PRO A 133 -10.46 -14.79 -11.24
N SER A 134 -9.34 -15.25 -11.81
CA SER A 134 -9.00 -16.67 -11.93
C SER A 134 -7.49 -16.85 -12.14
N MET A 135 -6.99 -18.08 -11.95
CA MET A 135 -5.59 -18.41 -12.25
C MET A 135 -5.30 -18.39 -13.76
N SER A 136 -6.26 -18.70 -14.60
CA SER A 136 -6.14 -18.60 -16.06
C SER A 136 -6.00 -17.13 -16.51
N GLU A 137 -6.77 -16.23 -15.93
CA GLU A 137 -6.65 -14.79 -16.20
C GLU A 137 -5.31 -14.23 -15.70
N LEU A 138 -4.83 -14.67 -14.54
CA LEU A 138 -3.50 -14.30 -14.05
C LEU A 138 -2.41 -14.71 -15.03
N HIS A 139 -2.47 -15.97 -15.54
CA HIS A 139 -1.53 -16.47 -16.53
C HIS A 139 -1.54 -15.60 -17.80
N ARG A 140 -2.73 -15.33 -18.34
CA ARG A 140 -2.91 -14.45 -19.51
C ARG A 140 -2.30 -13.06 -19.30
N ARG A 141 -2.45 -12.47 -18.11
CA ARG A 141 -1.89 -11.15 -17.76
C ARG A 141 -0.37 -11.19 -17.64
N LEU A 142 0.20 -12.29 -17.17
CA LEU A 142 1.66 -12.46 -17.12
C LEU A 142 2.27 -12.60 -18.53
N GLU A 143 1.63 -13.36 -19.42
CA GLU A 143 2.04 -13.50 -20.82
C GLU A 143 1.92 -12.17 -21.60
N GLY A 144 0.85 -11.44 -21.36
CA GLY A 144 0.52 -10.22 -22.11
C GLY A 144 1.51 -9.05 -21.94
N ARG A 145 2.50 -9.15 -21.04
CA ARG A 145 3.58 -8.15 -20.91
C ARG A 145 4.61 -8.21 -22.03
N GLY A 146 4.74 -9.35 -22.73
CA GLY A 146 5.55 -9.49 -23.94
C GLY A 146 7.08 -9.37 -23.76
N THR A 147 7.58 -9.21 -22.54
CA THR A 147 9.00 -8.96 -22.23
C THR A 147 9.68 -10.13 -21.53
N GLU A 148 8.97 -11.23 -21.26
CA GLU A 148 9.44 -12.33 -20.43
C GLU A 148 9.50 -13.65 -21.20
N SER A 149 10.48 -14.50 -20.89
CA SER A 149 10.54 -15.85 -21.43
C SER A 149 9.47 -16.78 -20.80
N PRO A 150 9.12 -17.90 -21.46
CA PRO A 150 8.19 -18.87 -20.89
C PRO A 150 8.61 -19.38 -19.50
N GLU A 151 9.93 -19.55 -19.26
CA GLU A 151 10.48 -19.98 -17.98
C GLU A 151 10.27 -18.92 -16.90
N GLN A 152 10.44 -17.63 -17.24
CA GLN A 152 10.21 -16.50 -16.33
C GLN A 152 8.71 -16.42 -15.99
N ILE A 153 7.82 -16.58 -16.95
CA ILE A 153 6.37 -16.61 -16.73
C ILE A 153 5.99 -17.77 -15.79
N ALA A 154 6.51 -18.99 -16.04
CA ALA A 154 6.25 -20.13 -15.18
C ALA A 154 6.77 -19.93 -13.74
N MET A 155 7.94 -19.30 -13.58
CA MET A 155 8.49 -18.93 -12.27
C MET A 155 7.59 -17.92 -11.53
N ARG A 156 7.16 -16.87 -12.22
CA ARG A 156 6.26 -15.85 -11.64
C ARG A 156 4.92 -16.44 -11.26
N GLN A 157 4.38 -17.36 -12.05
CA GLN A 157 3.14 -18.05 -11.72
C GLN A 157 3.28 -18.88 -10.44
N LYS A 158 4.41 -19.60 -10.25
CA LYS A 158 4.68 -20.33 -9.00
C LYS A 158 4.78 -19.41 -7.81
N ILE A 159 5.40 -18.25 -7.96
CA ILE A 159 5.47 -17.22 -6.91
C ILE A 159 4.06 -16.72 -6.60
N ALA A 160 3.28 -16.34 -7.61
CA ALA A 160 1.94 -15.82 -7.43
C ALA A 160 0.99 -16.80 -6.69
N VAL A 161 1.10 -18.12 -6.94
CA VAL A 161 0.35 -19.14 -6.18
C VAL A 161 0.68 -19.09 -4.69
N ARG A 162 1.98 -18.95 -4.34
CA ARG A 162 2.43 -18.84 -2.94
C ARG A 162 1.94 -17.54 -2.30
N GLU A 163 2.01 -16.44 -3.03
CA GLU A 163 1.54 -15.12 -2.56
C GLU A 163 0.02 -15.13 -2.32
N ILE A 164 -0.77 -15.72 -3.23
CA ILE A 164 -2.23 -15.85 -3.08
C ILE A 164 -2.61 -16.70 -1.86
N ALA A 165 -1.79 -17.68 -1.48
CA ALA A 165 -2.05 -18.47 -0.29
C ALA A 165 -2.06 -17.63 1.01
N LEU A 166 -1.39 -16.47 1.01
CA LEU A 166 -1.31 -15.54 2.16
C LEU A 166 -2.48 -14.54 2.22
N LYS A 167 -3.42 -14.59 1.30
CA LYS A 167 -4.57 -13.66 1.23
C LYS A 167 -5.40 -13.56 2.52
N ASN A 168 -5.43 -14.63 3.33
CA ASN A 168 -6.21 -14.66 4.58
C ASN A 168 -5.51 -13.94 5.75
N HIS A 169 -4.27 -13.46 5.59
CA HIS A 169 -3.58 -12.61 6.55
C HIS A 169 -4.04 -11.15 6.46
N TYR A 170 -4.71 -10.79 5.37
CA TYR A 170 -5.23 -9.44 5.14
C TYR A 170 -6.65 -9.30 5.67
N ARG A 171 -7.03 -8.07 6.04
CA ARG A 171 -8.40 -7.78 6.49
C ARG A 171 -9.42 -7.91 5.37
N TYR A 172 -9.01 -7.55 4.13
CA TYR A 172 -9.89 -7.53 2.98
C TYR A 172 -9.25 -8.20 1.78
N ASN A 173 -10.07 -8.95 1.04
CA ASN A 173 -9.72 -9.52 -0.25
C ASN A 173 -10.62 -8.90 -1.33
N VAL A 174 -10.04 -8.33 -2.37
CA VAL A 174 -10.79 -7.69 -3.47
C VAL A 174 -10.36 -8.29 -4.80
N ILE A 175 -11.34 -8.73 -5.60
CA ILE A 175 -11.08 -9.29 -6.92
C ILE A 175 -10.96 -8.16 -7.94
N ASN A 176 -9.87 -8.17 -8.73
CA ASN A 176 -9.66 -7.28 -9.88
C ASN A 176 -10.13 -7.99 -11.16
N ASP A 177 -11.43 -8.04 -11.34
CA ASP A 177 -12.12 -8.44 -12.57
C ASP A 177 -12.20 -7.28 -13.58
N ASP A 178 -12.48 -6.09 -13.08
CA ASP A 178 -12.43 -4.81 -13.78
C ASP A 178 -11.75 -3.77 -12.88
N VAL A 179 -10.90 -2.93 -13.46
CA VAL A 179 -10.06 -1.97 -12.71
C VAL A 179 -10.91 -0.94 -11.95
N ALA A 180 -11.89 -0.34 -12.62
CA ALA A 180 -12.74 0.70 -12.03
C ALA A 180 -13.64 0.11 -10.94
N ALA A 181 -14.23 -1.07 -11.17
CA ALA A 181 -15.04 -1.77 -10.19
C ALA A 181 -14.21 -2.21 -8.97
N CYS A 182 -12.96 -2.67 -9.18
CA CYS A 182 -12.05 -3.02 -8.11
C CYS A 182 -11.68 -1.79 -7.28
N ALA A 183 -11.32 -0.67 -7.91
CA ALA A 183 -11.04 0.60 -7.24
C ALA A 183 -12.25 1.09 -6.44
N ALA A 184 -13.47 1.01 -6.99
CA ALA A 184 -14.70 1.39 -6.29
C ALA A 184 -14.96 0.52 -5.05
N ARG A 185 -14.70 -0.80 -5.10
CA ARG A 185 -14.81 -1.69 -3.92
C ARG A 185 -13.80 -1.30 -2.84
N ILE A 186 -12.57 -0.96 -3.22
CA ILE A 186 -11.55 -0.49 -2.28
C ILE A 186 -11.95 0.86 -1.68
N ALA A 187 -12.47 1.80 -2.48
CA ALA A 187 -12.98 3.08 -1.99
C ALA A 187 -14.11 2.87 -0.95
N GLY A 188 -15.02 1.92 -1.18
CA GLY A 188 -16.06 1.55 -0.22
C GLY A 188 -15.51 1.00 1.10
N ILE A 189 -14.43 0.21 1.05
CA ILE A 189 -13.73 -0.27 2.26
C ILE A 189 -13.12 0.91 3.02
N ILE A 190 -12.42 1.82 2.33
CA ILE A 190 -11.81 3.01 2.91
C ILE A 190 -12.90 3.87 3.58
N GLU A 191 -14.01 4.08 2.90
CA GLU A 191 -15.12 4.87 3.45
C GLU A 191 -15.71 4.23 4.71
N ALA A 192 -15.92 2.90 4.72
CA ALA A 192 -16.38 2.19 5.92
C ALA A 192 -15.38 2.31 7.08
N GLU A 193 -14.09 2.18 6.80
CA GLU A 193 -13.03 2.29 7.81
C GLU A 193 -12.86 3.71 8.37
N ARG A 194 -13.32 4.75 7.67
CA ARG A 194 -13.40 6.13 8.19
C ARG A 194 -14.34 6.26 9.38
N TYR A 195 -15.38 5.43 9.45
CA TYR A 195 -16.36 5.41 10.54
C TYR A 195 -16.06 4.35 11.61
N ASN A 196 -14.93 3.68 11.53
CA ASN A 196 -14.49 2.76 12.56
C ASN A 196 -14.25 3.52 13.88
N THR A 197 -14.86 3.08 14.98
CA THR A 197 -14.79 3.75 16.28
C THR A 197 -13.38 3.89 16.84
N ALA A 198 -12.42 3.10 16.37
CA ALA A 198 -11.01 3.27 16.73
C ALA A 198 -10.38 4.54 16.11
N ARG A 199 -10.98 5.08 15.03
CA ARG A 199 -10.49 6.25 14.28
C ARG A 199 -11.40 7.45 14.33
N TYR A 200 -12.69 7.23 14.58
CA TYR A 200 -13.71 8.24 14.51
C TYR A 200 -14.37 8.44 15.85
N THR A 201 -14.22 9.62 16.41
CA THR A 201 -14.88 10.02 17.65
C THR A 201 -15.88 11.12 17.35
N VAL A 202 -17.12 10.96 17.78
CA VAL A 202 -18.18 11.97 17.65
C VAL A 202 -18.50 12.50 19.03
N GLU A 203 -18.38 13.82 19.23
CA GLU A 203 -18.93 14.49 20.39
C GLU A 203 -20.33 15.01 20.05
N ILE A 204 -21.33 14.56 20.80
CA ILE A 204 -22.71 15.03 20.65
C ILE A 204 -22.89 16.20 21.62
N PRO A 205 -23.04 17.45 21.14
CA PRO A 205 -23.25 18.60 22.02
C PRO A 205 -24.59 18.46 22.77
N GLU A 206 -24.62 18.99 24.00
CA GLU A 206 -25.83 19.06 24.85
C GLU A 206 -26.93 19.95 24.24
#